data_306d4805bc85dfaf0c4682368aae283d
#
_entry.id   306d4805bc85dfaf0c4682368aae283d
#
_cell.length_a   1.000
_cell.length_b   1.000
_cell.length_c   1.000
_cell.angle_alpha   90.00
_cell.angle_beta   90.00
_cell.angle_gamma   90.00
#
_symmetry.space_group_name_H-M   'P 1'
#
loop_
_entity.id
_entity.type
_entity.pdbx_description
1 polymer ?
#
loop_
_entity_poly.entity_id
_entity_poly.type
_entity_poly.pdbx_seq_one_letter_code
_entity_poly.pdbx_strand_id
1 'polypeptide(L)'
;PIPSATYGELPDSGYFYSEVYICELNEGFSKEDAVNFLYSFREAVANADYSDTSYHLGNYFFHDDPSSFLWMNFTNSKEAMNKAAASFEAEVREEMFPLFSEFASCGEKPDLYNGFTLYWSENKDFMPTFPSDS
;
A
#
# COMPACT_ATOMS: atom_id res chain seq x y z
N PRO A 1 -10.07 10.72 7.48
CA PRO A 1 -9.47 9.40 7.30
C PRO A 1 -8.38 9.42 6.26
N ILE A 2 -7.38 8.59 6.45
CA ILE A 2 -6.28 8.45 5.50
C ILE A 2 -6.80 7.67 4.29
N PRO A 3 -6.63 8.18 3.05
CA PRO A 3 -7.06 7.45 1.87
C PRO A 3 -6.37 6.10 1.73
N SER A 4 -7.11 5.09 1.32
CA SER A 4 -6.58 3.77 1.03
C SER A 4 -7.25 3.21 -0.22
N ALA A 5 -6.60 2.25 -0.87
CA ALA A 5 -7.16 1.54 -2.01
C ALA A 5 -7.06 0.05 -1.72
N THR A 6 -8.16 -0.67 -1.93
CA THR A 6 -8.24 -2.10 -1.65
C THR A 6 -8.79 -2.84 -2.86
N TYR A 7 -8.14 -3.93 -3.21
CA TYR A 7 -8.58 -4.86 -4.27
C TYR A 7 -8.62 -6.28 -3.71
N GLY A 8 -9.62 -7.03 -4.12
CA GLY A 8 -9.80 -8.41 -3.65
C GLY A 8 -10.25 -8.51 -2.20
N GLU A 9 -10.11 -9.67 -1.64
CA GLU A 9 -10.52 -9.98 -0.28
C GLU A 9 -9.37 -10.52 0.54
N LEU A 10 -9.32 -10.14 1.83
CA LEU A 10 -8.33 -10.67 2.75
C LEU A 10 -8.51 -12.19 2.86
N PRO A 11 -7.43 -12.99 2.75
CA PRO A 11 -7.57 -14.44 2.88
C PRO A 11 -8.01 -14.85 4.28
N ASP A 12 -8.73 -15.97 4.36
CA ASP A 12 -9.27 -16.50 5.62
C ASP A 12 -8.17 -16.75 6.67
N SER A 13 -6.96 -17.06 6.22
CA SER A 13 -5.81 -17.27 7.12
C SER A 13 -5.38 -16.01 7.85
N GLY A 14 -5.73 -14.83 7.33
CA GLY A 14 -5.26 -13.55 7.86
C GLY A 14 -3.80 -13.25 7.54
N TYR A 15 -3.14 -14.08 6.75
CA TYR A 15 -1.75 -13.84 6.34
C TYR A 15 -1.67 -12.68 5.35
N PHE A 16 -0.62 -11.88 5.50
CA PHE A 16 -0.32 -10.84 4.50
C PHE A 16 1.19 -10.70 4.31
N TYR A 17 1.55 -10.20 3.14
CA TYR A 17 2.90 -9.77 2.79
C TYR A 17 2.87 -8.27 2.58
N SER A 18 3.84 -7.55 3.14
CA SER A 18 3.83 -6.09 3.04
C SER A 18 5.17 -5.51 2.62
N GLU A 19 5.08 -4.37 1.94
CA GLU A 19 6.19 -3.47 1.65
C GLU A 19 5.92 -2.16 2.36
N VAL A 20 6.94 -1.62 3.03
CA VAL A 20 6.84 -0.34 3.73
C VAL A 20 7.93 0.59 3.23
N TYR A 21 7.52 1.69 2.62
CA TYR A 21 8.44 2.76 2.21
C TYR A 21 8.40 3.89 3.23
N ILE A 22 9.57 4.34 3.65
CA ILE A 22 9.71 5.54 4.50
C ILE A 22 9.94 6.70 3.58
N CYS A 23 9.07 7.71 3.66
CA CYS A 23 9.05 8.83 2.72
C CYS A 23 9.14 10.16 3.47
N GLU A 24 9.62 11.18 2.75
CA GLU A 24 9.72 12.54 3.28
C GLU A 24 9.09 13.51 2.30
N LEU A 25 8.41 14.52 2.86
CA LEU A 25 7.88 15.63 2.07
C LEU A 25 9.03 16.54 1.67
N ASN A 26 8.99 17.00 0.42
CA ASN A 26 9.95 17.98 -0.08
C ASN A 26 9.67 19.35 0.56
N GLU A 27 10.69 20.21 0.60
CA GLU A 27 10.56 21.54 1.16
C GLU A 27 9.41 22.31 0.49
N GLY A 28 8.59 22.95 1.29
CA GLY A 28 7.46 23.74 0.81
C GLY A 28 6.16 22.96 0.62
N PHE A 29 6.18 21.64 0.82
CA PHE A 29 5.00 20.79 0.71
C PHE A 29 4.52 20.32 2.09
N SER A 30 3.22 20.03 2.17
CA SER A 30 2.56 19.64 3.41
C SER A 30 1.80 18.33 3.26
N LYS A 31 1.28 17.83 4.37
CA LYS A 31 0.41 16.65 4.37
C LYS A 31 -0.84 16.83 3.51
N GLU A 32 -1.32 18.08 3.38
CA GLU A 32 -2.47 18.38 2.51
C GLU A 32 -2.14 18.09 1.04
N ASP A 33 -0.91 18.42 0.60
CA ASP A 33 -0.46 18.10 -0.75
C ASP A 33 -0.43 16.59 -0.98
N ALA A 34 0.03 15.84 0.01
CA ALA A 34 0.06 14.38 -0.04
C ALA A 34 -1.36 13.80 -0.14
N VAL A 35 -2.31 14.31 0.64
CA VAL A 35 -3.70 13.85 0.61
C VAL A 35 -4.32 14.14 -0.76
N ASN A 36 -4.07 15.31 -1.33
CA ASN A 36 -4.56 15.66 -2.66
C ASN A 36 -4.01 14.72 -3.72
N PHE A 37 -2.72 14.39 -3.63
CA PHE A 37 -2.12 13.39 -4.52
C PHE A 37 -2.81 12.03 -4.39
N LEU A 38 -3.13 11.60 -3.17
CA LEU A 38 -3.73 10.28 -2.93
C LEU A 38 -5.10 10.14 -3.59
N TYR A 39 -5.89 11.19 -3.66
CA TYR A 39 -7.16 11.14 -4.38
C TYR A 39 -6.95 10.88 -5.87
N SER A 40 -5.98 11.54 -6.48
CA SER A 40 -5.64 11.32 -7.89
C SER A 40 -5.05 9.93 -8.10
N PHE A 41 -4.20 9.47 -7.18
CA PHE A 41 -3.61 8.14 -7.22
C PHE A 41 -4.67 7.05 -7.15
N ARG A 42 -5.63 7.18 -6.23
CA ARG A 42 -6.75 6.22 -6.12
C ARG A 42 -7.52 6.09 -7.43
N GLU A 43 -7.78 7.21 -8.07
CA GLU A 43 -8.49 7.20 -9.36
C GLU A 43 -7.67 6.50 -10.44
N ALA A 44 -6.37 6.79 -10.52
CA ALA A 44 -5.49 6.14 -11.48
C ALA A 44 -5.43 4.62 -11.27
N VAL A 45 -5.32 4.19 -10.01
CA VAL A 45 -5.28 2.77 -9.66
C VAL A 45 -6.62 2.10 -9.94
N ALA A 46 -7.72 2.78 -9.69
CA ALA A 46 -9.06 2.24 -9.96
C ALA A 46 -9.31 2.01 -11.45
N ASN A 47 -8.65 2.78 -12.32
CA ASN A 47 -8.74 2.63 -13.77
C ASN A 47 -7.73 1.65 -14.36
N ALA A 48 -6.76 1.19 -13.55
CA ALA A 48 -5.75 0.24 -13.96
C ALA A 48 -6.21 -1.21 -13.74
N ASP A 49 -5.54 -2.14 -14.41
CA ASP A 49 -5.88 -3.56 -14.30
C ASP A 49 -5.06 -4.22 -13.18
N TYR A 50 -5.73 -4.48 -12.07
CA TYR A 50 -5.19 -5.24 -10.94
C TYR A 50 -5.88 -6.60 -10.77
N SER A 51 -6.50 -7.09 -11.83
CA SER A 51 -7.31 -8.33 -11.79
C SER A 51 -6.53 -9.57 -11.36
N ASP A 52 -5.22 -9.61 -11.66
CA ASP A 52 -4.36 -10.72 -11.26
C ASP A 52 -3.93 -10.68 -9.79
N THR A 53 -4.23 -9.58 -9.09
CA THR A 53 -3.88 -9.42 -7.70
C THR A 53 -5.00 -10.00 -6.83
N SER A 54 -4.69 -11.06 -6.07
CA SER A 54 -5.68 -11.74 -5.22
C SER A 54 -6.21 -10.82 -4.13
N TYR A 55 -5.30 -10.08 -3.50
CA TYR A 55 -5.65 -9.08 -2.50
C TYR A 55 -4.55 -8.01 -2.49
N HIS A 56 -4.97 -6.77 -2.47
CA HIS A 56 -4.02 -5.66 -2.37
C HIS A 56 -4.69 -4.51 -1.62
N LEU A 57 -4.02 -4.04 -0.59
CA LEU A 57 -4.43 -2.87 0.18
C LEU A 57 -3.26 -1.90 0.24
N GLY A 58 -3.46 -0.72 -0.31
CA GLY A 58 -2.50 0.38 -0.18
C GLY A 58 -2.91 1.31 0.94
N ASN A 59 -2.00 1.60 1.84
CA ASN A 59 -2.22 2.51 2.94
C ASN A 59 -1.13 3.57 3.00
N TYR A 60 -1.53 4.72 3.51
CA TYR A 60 -0.66 5.87 3.66
C TYR A 60 -0.80 6.38 5.10
N PHE A 61 0.28 6.39 5.85
CA PHE A 61 0.29 6.79 7.24
C PHE A 61 1.16 8.00 7.45
N PHE A 62 0.62 9.00 8.17
CA PHE A 62 1.42 10.12 8.59
C PHE A 62 2.13 9.81 9.90
N HIS A 63 3.42 10.14 9.94
CA HIS A 63 4.19 10.14 11.18
C HIS A 63 3.82 11.31 12.06
N ASP A 64 4.19 11.25 13.33
CA ASP A 64 4.16 12.40 14.22
C ASP A 64 5.08 13.51 13.72
N ASP A 65 6.19 13.14 13.05
CA ASP A 65 7.03 14.09 12.34
C ASP A 65 6.24 14.67 11.15
N PRO A 66 6.04 16.00 11.10
CA PRO A 66 5.21 16.60 10.05
C PRO A 66 5.82 16.51 8.66
N SER A 67 7.10 16.18 8.51
CA SER A 67 7.78 16.07 7.22
C SER A 67 7.89 14.63 6.72
N SER A 68 7.43 13.63 7.48
CA SER A 68 7.62 12.22 7.17
C SER A 68 6.31 11.46 7.11
N PHE A 69 6.28 10.43 6.26
CA PHE A 69 5.14 9.53 6.17
C PHE A 69 5.58 8.13 5.76
N LEU A 70 4.68 7.16 5.94
CA LEU A 70 4.88 5.79 5.49
C LEU A 70 3.92 5.47 4.36
N TRP A 71 4.45 4.89 3.30
CA TRP A 71 3.64 4.29 2.24
C TRP A 71 3.71 2.79 2.41
N MET A 72 2.57 2.14 2.63
CA MET A 72 2.50 0.71 2.93
C MET A 72 1.58 -0.01 1.94
N ASN A 73 2.10 -1.09 1.38
CA ASN A 73 1.32 -1.99 0.53
C ASN A 73 1.21 -3.34 1.21
N PHE A 74 0.03 -3.92 1.19
CA PHE A 74 -0.25 -5.24 1.75
C PHE A 74 -0.87 -6.11 0.67
N THR A 75 -0.42 -7.36 0.57
CA THR A 75 -1.03 -8.36 -0.30
C THR A 75 -1.11 -9.68 0.47
N ASN A 76 -1.81 -10.66 -0.11
CA ASN A 76 -1.89 -11.98 0.51
C ASN A 76 -0.68 -12.87 0.24
N SER A 77 0.27 -12.43 -0.60
CA SER A 77 1.47 -13.18 -0.89
C SER A 77 2.50 -12.31 -1.60
N LYS A 78 3.75 -12.77 -1.61
CA LYS A 78 4.79 -12.12 -2.39
C LYS A 78 4.47 -12.14 -3.89
N GLU A 79 3.87 -13.23 -4.36
CA GLU A 79 3.46 -13.34 -5.77
C GLU A 79 2.43 -12.27 -6.13
N ALA A 80 1.41 -12.07 -5.28
CA ALA A 80 0.43 -11.02 -5.47
C ALA A 80 1.08 -9.64 -5.45
N MET A 81 2.07 -9.41 -4.59
CA MET A 81 2.82 -8.16 -4.54
C MET A 81 3.55 -7.91 -5.86
N ASN A 82 4.21 -8.94 -6.40
CA ASN A 82 4.91 -8.81 -7.69
C ASN A 82 3.95 -8.50 -8.83
N LYS A 83 2.76 -9.08 -8.82
CA LYS A 83 1.73 -8.78 -9.83
C LYS A 83 1.19 -7.36 -9.70
N ALA A 84 0.97 -6.90 -8.48
CA ALA A 84 0.55 -5.52 -8.24
C ALA A 84 1.62 -4.53 -8.69
N ALA A 85 2.89 -4.82 -8.43
CA ALA A 85 4.01 -4.00 -8.87
C ALA A 85 4.07 -3.93 -10.40
N ALA A 86 3.84 -5.05 -11.09
CA ALA A 86 3.81 -5.08 -12.55
C ALA A 86 2.68 -4.23 -13.11
N SER A 87 1.49 -4.29 -12.52
CA SER A 87 0.35 -3.47 -12.92
C SER A 87 0.64 -1.98 -12.72
N PHE A 88 1.25 -1.63 -11.59
CA PHE A 88 1.67 -0.27 -11.31
C PHE A 88 2.65 0.25 -12.36
N GLU A 89 3.68 -0.52 -12.67
CA GLU A 89 4.69 -0.12 -13.66
C GLU A 89 4.08 0.05 -15.05
N ALA A 90 3.13 -0.82 -15.42
CA ALA A 90 2.54 -0.81 -16.74
C ALA A 90 1.52 0.32 -16.94
N GLU A 91 0.75 0.68 -15.91
CA GLU A 91 -0.44 1.51 -16.11
C GLU A 91 -0.52 2.75 -15.22
N VAL A 92 0.25 2.83 -14.15
CA VAL A 92 0.09 3.89 -13.15
C VAL A 92 1.33 4.77 -13.01
N ARG A 93 2.49 4.16 -13.01
CA ARG A 93 3.74 4.84 -12.68
C ARG A 93 4.07 6.02 -13.58
N GLU A 94 3.89 5.87 -14.89
CA GLU A 94 4.24 6.91 -15.86
C GLU A 94 3.50 8.22 -15.59
N GLU A 95 2.21 8.11 -15.24
CA GLU A 95 1.37 9.26 -14.94
C GLU A 95 1.59 9.79 -13.53
N MET A 96 1.70 8.91 -12.55
CA MET A 96 1.67 9.28 -11.13
C MET A 96 3.04 9.58 -10.52
N PHE A 97 4.10 8.91 -10.97
CA PHE A 97 5.41 9.08 -10.36
C PHE A 97 5.95 10.51 -10.47
N PRO A 98 5.83 11.21 -11.62
CA PRO A 98 6.25 12.62 -11.70
C PRO A 98 5.50 13.52 -10.73
N LEU A 99 4.20 13.28 -10.54
CA LEU A 99 3.39 14.04 -9.58
C LEU A 99 3.80 13.76 -8.15
N PHE A 100 4.11 12.50 -7.83
CA PHE A 100 4.61 12.11 -6.52
C PHE A 100 5.96 12.76 -6.23
N SER A 101 6.89 12.71 -7.18
CA SER A 101 8.25 13.24 -7.02
C SER A 101 8.28 14.75 -6.81
N GLU A 102 7.21 15.45 -7.20
CA GLU A 102 7.10 16.88 -6.97
C GLU A 102 7.02 17.22 -5.49
N PHE A 103 6.29 16.44 -4.70
CA PHE A 103 6.07 16.76 -3.30
C PHE A 103 6.79 15.85 -2.31
N ALA A 104 7.35 14.71 -2.74
CA ALA A 104 7.94 13.74 -1.81
C ALA A 104 9.01 12.87 -2.43
N SER A 105 9.78 12.23 -1.57
CA SER A 105 10.73 11.19 -1.96
C SER A 105 10.72 10.08 -0.92
N CYS A 106 10.97 8.85 -1.37
CA CYS A 106 11.01 7.66 -0.52
C CYS A 106 12.37 6.98 -0.63
N GLY A 107 12.71 6.16 0.36
CA GLY A 107 13.88 5.30 0.30
C GLY A 107 13.82 4.38 -0.92
N GLU A 108 14.99 4.02 -1.45
CA GLU A 108 15.09 3.20 -2.67
C GLU A 108 14.52 1.79 -2.49
N LYS A 109 14.61 1.25 -1.29
CA LYS A 109 14.15 -0.10 -1.00
C LYS A 109 13.14 -0.09 0.13
N PRO A 110 12.02 -0.81 -0.05
CA PRO A 110 11.07 -0.96 1.03
C PRO A 110 11.57 -1.95 2.07
N ASP A 111 11.07 -1.83 3.29
CA ASP A 111 11.15 -2.88 4.27
C ASP A 111 10.07 -3.92 3.96
N LEU A 112 10.43 -5.20 4.01
CA LEU A 112 9.54 -6.31 3.65
C LEU A 112 9.16 -7.09 4.90
N TYR A 113 7.87 -7.35 5.05
CA TYR A 113 7.36 -8.06 6.22
C TYR A 113 6.36 -9.14 5.81
N ASN A 114 6.40 -10.24 6.56
CA ASN A 114 5.31 -11.22 6.60
C ASN A 114 4.54 -10.97 7.88
N GLY A 115 3.22 -10.97 7.80
CA GLY A 115 2.40 -10.68 8.96
C GLY A 115 1.15 -11.53 9.03
N PHE A 116 0.52 -11.48 10.20
CA PHE A 116 -0.72 -12.20 10.45
C PHE A 116 -1.69 -11.30 11.18
N THR A 117 -2.92 -11.31 10.72
CA THR A 117 -4.01 -10.65 11.43
C THR A 117 -4.31 -11.47 12.67
N LEU A 118 -4.26 -10.84 13.84
CA LEU A 118 -4.53 -11.53 15.11
C LEU A 118 -5.96 -11.35 15.59
N TYR A 119 -6.59 -10.26 15.21
CA TYR A 119 -7.93 -9.92 15.64
C TYR A 119 -8.64 -9.12 14.54
N TRP A 120 -9.91 -9.43 14.35
CA TRP A 120 -10.74 -8.73 13.37
C TRP A 120 -12.06 -8.36 14.02
N SER A 121 -12.30 -7.07 14.25
CA SER A 121 -13.49 -6.60 14.96
C SER A 121 -14.82 -6.96 14.28
N GLU A 122 -14.80 -7.13 12.96
CA GLU A 122 -15.99 -7.50 12.19
C GLU A 122 -16.25 -9.00 12.19
N ASN A 123 -15.27 -9.79 12.63
CA ASN A 123 -15.40 -11.24 12.74
C ASN A 123 -14.69 -11.69 14.02
N LYS A 124 -15.43 -11.69 15.13
CA LYS A 124 -14.89 -12.00 16.45
C LYS A 124 -14.43 -13.44 16.61
N ASP A 125 -14.91 -14.33 15.74
CA ASP A 125 -14.51 -15.74 15.76
C ASP A 125 -13.28 -16.00 14.89
N PHE A 126 -12.73 -14.94 14.28
CA PHE A 126 -11.54 -15.06 13.45
C PHE A 126 -10.36 -15.61 14.26
N MET A 127 -9.71 -16.62 13.70
CA MET A 127 -8.47 -17.18 14.25
C MET A 127 -7.43 -17.25 13.13
N PRO A 128 -6.23 -16.71 13.35
CA PRO A 128 -5.19 -16.77 12.34
C PRO A 128 -4.74 -18.22 12.08
N THR A 129 -4.48 -18.51 10.81
CA THR A 129 -3.92 -19.81 10.41
C THR A 129 -2.54 -19.56 9.82
N PHE A 130 -1.53 -20.09 10.48
CA PHE A 130 -0.16 -19.92 10.02
C PHE A 130 0.16 -20.94 8.93
N PRO A 131 0.87 -20.52 7.87
CA PRO A 131 1.30 -21.44 6.83
C PRO A 131 2.16 -22.55 7.43
N SER A 132 1.96 -23.78 6.99
CA SER A 132 2.75 -24.93 7.46
C SER A 132 4.17 -24.92 6.89
N ASP A 133 4.36 -24.24 5.76
CA ASP A 133 5.66 -24.11 5.10
C ASP A 133 5.98 -22.64 4.92
N SER A 134 6.93 -22.19 5.63
CA SER A 134 7.39 -20.80 5.55
C SER A 134 8.69 -20.71 4.77
#